data_4522056dab57b52f64043b9481159e17
#
_entry.id   4522056dab57b52f64043b9481159e17
#
_cell.length_a   1.000
_cell.length_b   1.000
_cell.length_c   1.000
_cell.angle_alpha   90.00
_cell.angle_beta   90.00
_cell.angle_gamma   90.00
#
_symmetry.space_group_name_H-M   'P 1'
#
loop_
_entity.id
_entity.type
_entity.pdbx_description
1 polymer ?
#
loop_
_entity_poly.entity_id
_entity_poly.type
_entity_poly.pdbx_seq_one_letter_code
_entity_poly.pdbx_strand_id
1 'polypeptide(L)'
;RQRQMCIRDSSSPARFDMKKLEAINGDKIRALTLDKFLEWSLPFLINAKVITGNPQELEVVKSALPIIQERIVKLAEIPAMLNFLFVKDFKVESEELTKLSDEASQNVLKVALAKVEPLQSWDHAGIEVVLRTALIDELGLKPRIAFSALRIAVTGSHISPPLFESLELLGKERSISRIKAAISK
;
A
#
# COMPACT_ATOMS: atom_id res chain seq x y z
N ARG A 1 17.28 23.89 54.94
CA ARG A 1 16.28 24.71 54.20
C ARG A 1 16.08 24.08 52.81
N GLN A 2 15.03 23.27 52.62
CA GLN A 2 14.58 22.79 51.35
C GLN A 2 14.02 23.97 50.55
N ARG A 3 14.60 24.24 49.37
CA ARG A 3 14.00 25.15 48.41
C ARG A 3 12.83 24.40 47.77
N GLN A 4 11.61 24.77 48.14
CA GLN A 4 10.42 24.46 47.35
C GLN A 4 10.57 25.12 45.98
N MET A 5 10.77 24.34 44.96
CA MET A 5 10.69 24.77 43.58
C MET A 5 9.22 24.98 43.29
N CYS A 6 8.77 26.27 43.20
CA CYS A 6 7.44 26.60 42.74
C CYS A 6 7.34 26.17 41.28
N ILE A 7 6.69 25.04 41.00
CA ILE A 7 6.21 24.69 39.68
C ILE A 7 5.11 25.72 39.38
N ARG A 8 5.41 26.72 38.56
CA ARG A 8 4.38 27.57 37.97
C ARG A 8 3.60 26.68 36.99
N ASP A 9 2.47 26.19 37.44
CA ASP A 9 1.46 25.64 36.56
C ASP A 9 0.96 26.78 35.68
N SER A 10 1.44 26.87 34.46
CA SER A 10 0.85 27.76 33.47
C SER A 10 -0.53 27.19 33.15
N SER A 11 -1.56 28.01 33.33
CA SER A 11 -2.96 27.72 33.04
C SER A 11 -3.27 27.55 31.54
N SER A 12 -2.24 27.45 30.70
CA SER A 12 -2.37 27.14 29.28
C SER A 12 -2.54 25.65 29.13
N PRO A 13 -3.71 25.13 28.70
CA PRO A 13 -3.90 23.73 28.49
C PRO A 13 -2.90 23.24 27.46
N ALA A 14 -2.07 22.27 27.83
CA ALA A 14 -1.13 21.66 26.93
C ALA A 14 -1.90 21.11 25.73
N ARG A 15 -1.79 21.77 24.59
CA ARG A 15 -2.46 21.31 23.34
C ARG A 15 -1.69 20.11 22.83
N PHE A 16 -2.33 18.96 22.89
CA PHE A 16 -1.74 17.72 22.39
C PHE A 16 -1.64 17.78 20.87
N ASP A 17 -0.41 17.76 20.35
CA ASP A 17 -0.16 17.80 18.91
C ASP A 17 -0.12 16.38 18.34
N MET A 18 -1.25 15.95 17.78
CA MET A 18 -1.39 14.64 17.16
C MET A 18 -0.42 14.44 15.99
N LYS A 19 -0.16 15.49 15.19
CA LYS A 19 0.76 15.39 14.04
C LYS A 19 2.19 15.13 14.49
N LYS A 20 2.61 15.80 15.56
CA LYS A 20 3.93 15.58 16.16
C LYS A 20 4.06 14.17 16.73
N LEU A 21 3.00 13.66 17.37
CA LEU A 21 2.99 12.28 17.85
C LEU A 21 3.10 11.28 16.71
N GLU A 22 2.33 11.46 15.64
CA GLU A 22 2.37 10.60 14.45
C GLU A 22 3.75 10.62 13.80
N ALA A 23 4.38 11.79 13.68
CA ALA A 23 5.74 11.90 13.15
C ALA A 23 6.75 11.12 14.01
N ILE A 24 6.72 11.31 15.34
CA ILE A 24 7.60 10.57 16.26
C ILE A 24 7.35 9.05 16.19
N ASN A 25 6.09 8.62 16.09
CA ASN A 25 5.74 7.22 15.99
C ASN A 25 6.24 6.62 14.67
N GLY A 26 6.07 7.32 13.55
CA GLY A 26 6.62 6.92 12.26
C GLY A 26 8.15 6.77 12.30
N ASP A 27 8.87 7.72 12.92
CA ASP A 27 10.33 7.62 13.08
C ASP A 27 10.73 6.40 13.90
N LYS A 28 9.98 6.07 14.95
CA LYS A 28 10.21 4.85 15.75
C LYS A 28 9.95 3.58 14.95
N ILE A 29 8.91 3.54 14.13
CA ILE A 29 8.62 2.39 13.25
C ILE A 29 9.77 2.20 12.24
N ARG A 30 10.22 3.26 11.58
CA ARG A 30 11.33 3.22 10.62
C ARG A 30 12.66 2.78 11.25
N ALA A 31 12.87 3.07 12.53
CA ALA A 31 14.05 2.66 13.28
C ALA A 31 14.03 1.20 13.75
N LEU A 32 12.92 0.47 13.61
CA LEU A 32 12.85 -0.94 13.97
C LEU A 32 13.65 -1.80 12.98
N THR A 33 14.31 -2.85 13.50
CA THR A 33 14.80 -3.94 12.66
C THR A 33 13.62 -4.69 12.04
N LEU A 34 13.82 -5.31 10.88
CA LEU A 34 12.76 -6.07 10.20
C LEU A 34 12.16 -7.17 11.07
N ASP A 35 12.98 -7.86 11.88
CA ASP A 35 12.50 -8.90 12.78
C ASP A 35 11.56 -8.34 13.85
N LYS A 36 11.92 -7.22 14.48
CA LYS A 36 11.07 -6.55 15.46
C LYS A 36 9.82 -5.97 14.81
N PHE A 37 9.96 -5.43 13.61
CA PHE A 37 8.81 -4.91 12.87
C PHE A 37 7.84 -6.03 12.50
N LEU A 38 8.35 -7.21 12.09
CA LEU A 38 7.55 -8.41 11.87
C LEU A 38 6.82 -8.84 13.15
N GLU A 39 7.58 -9.01 14.25
CA GLU A 39 7.02 -9.41 15.54
C GLU A 39 5.86 -8.50 15.97
N TRP A 40 6.04 -7.19 15.85
CA TRP A 40 5.02 -6.22 16.25
C TRP A 40 3.85 -6.09 15.26
N SER A 41 4.05 -6.45 13.99
CA SER A 41 3.03 -6.41 12.95
C SER A 41 2.07 -7.60 13.01
N LEU A 42 2.53 -8.78 13.40
CA LEU A 42 1.77 -10.01 13.39
C LEU A 42 0.45 -9.93 14.19
N PRO A 43 0.44 -9.40 15.43
CA PRO A 43 -0.82 -9.29 16.19
C PRO A 43 -1.87 -8.46 15.47
N PHE A 44 -1.47 -7.38 14.77
CA PHE A 44 -2.42 -6.54 14.02
C PHE A 44 -3.01 -7.27 12.82
N LEU A 45 -2.20 -8.03 12.08
CA LEU A 45 -2.64 -8.80 10.92
C LEU A 45 -3.56 -9.97 11.32
N ILE A 46 -3.24 -10.68 12.40
CA ILE A 46 -4.04 -11.80 12.91
C ILE A 46 -5.35 -11.30 13.50
N ASN A 47 -5.34 -10.25 14.32
CA ASN A 47 -6.56 -9.68 14.92
C ASN A 47 -7.50 -9.11 13.85
N ALA A 48 -6.97 -8.54 12.78
CA ALA A 48 -7.74 -8.07 11.64
C ALA A 48 -8.19 -9.21 10.69
N LYS A 49 -7.82 -10.47 11.00
CA LYS A 49 -8.12 -11.66 10.18
C LYS A 49 -7.60 -11.58 8.74
N VAL A 50 -6.53 -10.82 8.52
CA VAL A 50 -5.86 -10.72 7.22
C VAL A 50 -5.06 -11.98 6.93
N ILE A 51 -4.43 -12.54 7.96
CA ILE A 51 -3.66 -13.80 7.92
C ILE A 51 -4.10 -14.73 9.03
N THR A 52 -3.83 -16.01 8.84
CA THR A 52 -3.99 -17.06 9.87
C THR A 52 -2.69 -17.36 10.61
N GLY A 53 -1.56 -16.89 10.07
CA GLY A 53 -0.22 -17.11 10.63
C GLY A 53 0.47 -18.38 10.11
N ASN A 54 0.00 -18.94 9.00
CA ASN A 54 0.69 -20.08 8.38
C ASN A 54 2.04 -19.66 7.76
N PRO A 55 3.00 -20.60 7.57
CA PRO A 55 4.34 -20.27 7.08
C PRO A 55 4.37 -19.55 5.74
N GLN A 56 3.45 -19.89 4.83
CA GLN A 56 3.38 -19.27 3.50
C GLN A 56 2.95 -17.81 3.57
N GLU A 57 1.95 -17.50 4.40
CA GLU A 57 1.52 -16.12 4.66
C GLU A 57 2.63 -15.30 5.31
N LEU A 58 3.39 -15.90 6.25
CA LEU A 58 4.49 -15.23 6.92
C LEU A 58 5.62 -14.85 5.97
N GLU A 59 5.94 -15.67 4.99
CA GLU A 59 6.95 -15.33 3.97
C GLU A 59 6.50 -14.15 3.08
N VAL A 60 5.22 -14.12 2.70
CA VAL A 60 4.65 -12.97 1.96
C VAL A 60 4.69 -11.71 2.82
N VAL A 61 4.33 -11.80 4.11
CA VAL A 61 4.41 -10.67 5.04
C VAL A 61 5.84 -10.16 5.16
N LYS A 62 6.83 -11.04 5.37
CA LYS A 62 8.24 -10.66 5.46
C LYS A 62 8.73 -9.90 4.23
N SER A 63 8.31 -10.32 3.03
CA SER A 63 8.67 -9.65 1.78
C SER A 63 7.96 -8.30 1.61
N ALA A 64 6.76 -8.13 2.17
CA ALA A 64 5.97 -6.92 2.08
C ALA A 64 6.34 -5.85 3.11
N LEU A 65 6.78 -6.25 4.31
CA LEU A 65 7.05 -5.33 5.42
C LEU A 65 8.06 -4.21 5.09
N PRO A 66 9.21 -4.47 4.43
CA PRO A 66 10.17 -3.41 4.09
C PRO A 66 9.54 -2.31 3.24
N ILE A 67 8.59 -2.68 2.36
CA ILE A 67 7.95 -1.80 1.41
C ILE A 67 6.99 -0.82 2.12
N ILE A 68 6.35 -1.24 3.21
CA ILE A 68 5.38 -0.41 3.95
C ILE A 68 5.99 0.30 5.15
N GLN A 69 7.12 -0.15 5.69
CA GLN A 69 7.76 0.41 6.89
C GLN A 69 8.01 1.92 6.77
N GLU A 70 8.45 2.38 5.60
CA GLU A 70 8.71 3.78 5.31
C GLU A 70 7.43 4.64 5.20
N ARG A 71 6.28 4.02 4.99
CA ARG A 71 5.03 4.70 4.63
C ARG A 71 4.04 4.83 5.76
N ILE A 72 4.10 3.93 6.73
CA ILE A 72 3.15 3.92 7.84
C ILE A 72 3.65 4.78 9.01
N VAL A 73 2.70 5.34 9.71
CA VAL A 73 2.95 6.07 10.98
C VAL A 73 2.33 5.35 12.18
N LYS A 74 1.49 4.36 11.95
CA LYS A 74 0.85 3.52 12.97
C LYS A 74 0.85 2.05 12.54
N LEU A 75 1.15 1.14 13.46
CA LEU A 75 1.06 -0.30 13.20
C LEU A 75 -0.35 -0.76 12.82
N ALA A 76 -1.38 -0.05 13.28
CA ALA A 76 -2.77 -0.33 12.94
C ALA A 76 -3.10 -0.12 11.44
N GLU A 77 -2.23 0.54 10.66
CA GLU A 77 -2.39 0.73 9.22
C GLU A 77 -1.96 -0.50 8.41
N ILE A 78 -1.15 -1.39 9.01
CA ILE A 78 -0.58 -2.58 8.33
C ILE A 78 -1.65 -3.49 7.73
N PRO A 79 -2.74 -3.85 8.44
CA PRO A 79 -3.80 -4.67 7.87
C PRO A 79 -4.41 -4.10 6.59
N ALA A 80 -4.72 -2.81 6.58
CA ALA A 80 -5.29 -2.13 5.41
C ALA A 80 -4.29 -2.11 4.24
N MET A 81 -2.99 -1.92 4.52
CA MET A 81 -1.94 -1.89 3.51
C MET A 81 -1.68 -3.25 2.87
N LEU A 82 -1.83 -4.35 3.60
CA LEU A 82 -1.44 -5.69 3.13
C LEU A 82 -2.63 -6.60 2.80
N ASN A 83 -3.86 -6.25 3.18
CA ASN A 83 -5.05 -7.08 2.98
C ASN A 83 -5.20 -7.57 1.53
N PHE A 84 -4.92 -6.72 0.55
CA PHE A 84 -5.05 -7.07 -0.87
C PHE A 84 -4.21 -8.28 -1.30
N LEU A 85 -3.11 -8.58 -0.59
CA LEU A 85 -2.26 -9.75 -0.89
C LEU A 85 -2.93 -11.07 -0.49
N PHE A 86 -3.81 -11.07 0.50
CA PHE A 86 -4.37 -12.27 1.13
C PHE A 86 -5.82 -12.54 0.77
N VAL A 87 -6.56 -11.54 0.29
CA VAL A 87 -7.97 -11.69 -0.11
C VAL A 87 -8.09 -12.61 -1.33
N LYS A 88 -8.90 -13.67 -1.21
CA LYS A 88 -9.20 -14.62 -2.30
C LYS A 88 -10.25 -14.04 -3.26
N ASP A 89 -11.36 -13.56 -2.72
CA ASP A 89 -12.45 -12.95 -3.49
C ASP A 89 -12.29 -11.43 -3.51
N PHE A 90 -11.31 -10.97 -4.29
CA PHE A 90 -11.00 -9.54 -4.38
C PHE A 90 -12.13 -8.77 -5.07
N LYS A 91 -12.63 -7.76 -4.38
CA LYS A 91 -13.60 -6.81 -4.94
C LYS A 91 -13.14 -5.39 -4.62
N VAL A 92 -13.21 -4.54 -5.62
CA VAL A 92 -13.02 -3.10 -5.43
C VAL A 92 -14.29 -2.52 -4.82
N GLU A 93 -14.17 -1.70 -3.80
CA GLU A 93 -15.30 -1.03 -3.16
C GLU A 93 -16.03 -0.11 -4.14
N SER A 94 -17.34 0.08 -3.94
CA SER A 94 -18.20 0.81 -4.87
C SER A 94 -17.75 2.24 -5.14
N GLU A 95 -17.22 2.93 -4.13
CA GLU A 95 -16.68 4.29 -4.25
C GLU A 95 -15.44 4.33 -5.14
N GLU A 96 -14.56 3.36 -5.01
CA GLU A 96 -13.33 3.25 -5.83
C GLU A 96 -13.66 2.77 -7.25
N LEU A 97 -14.70 1.95 -7.43
CA LEU A 97 -15.19 1.53 -8.75
C LEU A 97 -15.65 2.72 -9.59
N THR A 98 -16.30 3.71 -8.98
CA THR A 98 -16.73 4.91 -9.68
C THR A 98 -15.56 5.65 -10.33
N LYS A 99 -14.38 5.64 -9.70
CA LYS A 99 -13.15 6.24 -10.23
C LYS A 99 -12.53 5.43 -11.38
N LEU A 100 -12.92 4.18 -11.56
CA LEU A 100 -12.46 3.33 -12.67
C LEU A 100 -13.42 3.38 -13.88
N SER A 101 -14.63 3.94 -13.71
CA SER A 101 -15.68 3.89 -14.72
C SER A 101 -15.51 4.92 -15.83
N ASP A 102 -14.62 5.89 -15.67
CA ASP A 102 -14.35 6.88 -16.71
C ASP A 102 -13.53 6.29 -17.86
N GLU A 103 -13.76 6.82 -19.07
CA GLU A 103 -13.12 6.33 -20.30
C GLU A 103 -11.59 6.39 -20.25
N ALA A 104 -11.05 7.42 -19.61
CA ALA A 104 -9.61 7.59 -19.47
C ALA A 104 -9.00 6.50 -18.60
N SER A 105 -9.61 6.19 -17.45
CA SER A 105 -9.19 5.09 -16.57
C SER A 105 -9.30 3.73 -17.25
N GLN A 106 -10.39 3.49 -17.99
CA GLN A 106 -10.57 2.25 -18.77
C GLN A 106 -9.51 2.10 -19.86
N ASN A 107 -9.15 3.18 -20.56
CA ASN A 107 -8.09 3.14 -21.56
C ASN A 107 -6.72 2.83 -20.93
N VAL A 108 -6.41 3.46 -19.79
CA VAL A 108 -5.18 3.17 -19.02
C VAL A 108 -5.09 1.70 -18.67
N LEU A 109 -6.17 1.09 -18.15
CA LEU A 109 -6.20 -0.33 -17.77
C LEU A 109 -5.99 -1.26 -18.97
N LYS A 110 -6.63 -0.95 -20.12
CA LYS A 110 -6.47 -1.73 -21.36
C LYS A 110 -5.04 -1.67 -21.89
N VAL A 111 -4.45 -0.49 -21.97
CA VAL A 111 -3.06 -0.31 -22.43
C VAL A 111 -2.10 -0.99 -21.48
N ALA A 112 -2.26 -0.77 -20.18
CA ALA A 112 -1.42 -1.42 -19.17
C ALA A 112 -1.49 -2.95 -19.28
N LEU A 113 -2.69 -3.53 -19.38
CA LEU A 113 -2.88 -4.96 -19.52
C LEU A 113 -2.15 -5.51 -20.76
N ALA A 114 -2.33 -4.87 -21.93
CA ALA A 114 -1.69 -5.30 -23.17
C ALA A 114 -0.15 -5.30 -23.09
N LYS A 115 0.42 -4.40 -22.28
CA LYS A 115 1.87 -4.27 -22.13
C LYS A 115 2.45 -5.20 -21.05
N VAL A 116 1.73 -5.47 -19.96
CA VAL A 116 2.24 -6.36 -18.89
C VAL A 116 1.96 -7.84 -19.15
N GLU A 117 0.91 -8.17 -19.90
CA GLU A 117 0.56 -9.58 -20.19
C GLU A 117 1.67 -10.37 -20.88
N PRO A 118 2.40 -9.83 -21.90
CA PRO A 118 3.49 -10.55 -22.58
C PRO A 118 4.80 -10.59 -21.79
N LEU A 119 4.94 -9.90 -20.64
CA LEU A 119 6.19 -9.88 -19.88
C LEU A 119 6.61 -11.30 -19.47
N GLN A 120 7.87 -11.65 -19.73
CA GLN A 120 8.45 -12.93 -19.34
C GLN A 120 8.93 -12.91 -17.88
N SER A 121 9.57 -11.83 -17.48
CA SER A 121 9.98 -11.59 -16.09
C SER A 121 8.94 -10.73 -15.37
N TRP A 122 8.62 -11.09 -14.12
CA TRP A 122 7.66 -10.36 -13.30
C TRP A 122 8.35 -9.81 -12.05
N ASP A 123 9.11 -8.76 -12.24
CA ASP A 123 9.80 -8.02 -11.21
C ASP A 123 9.39 -6.53 -11.25
N HIS A 124 9.46 -5.85 -10.12
CA HIS A 124 9.00 -4.46 -10.01
C HIS A 124 9.69 -3.52 -10.99
N ALA A 125 11.01 -3.71 -11.24
CA ALA A 125 11.77 -2.84 -12.13
C ALA A 125 11.33 -2.98 -13.60
N GLY A 126 11.17 -4.21 -14.09
CA GLY A 126 10.69 -4.49 -15.43
C GLY A 126 9.25 -4.01 -15.64
N ILE A 127 8.37 -4.25 -14.65
CA ILE A 127 7.00 -3.77 -14.67
C ILE A 127 6.96 -2.23 -14.72
N GLU A 128 7.79 -1.56 -13.91
CA GLU A 128 7.87 -0.10 -13.88
C GLU A 128 8.29 0.47 -15.23
N VAL A 129 9.37 -0.04 -15.83
CA VAL A 129 9.86 0.42 -17.13
C VAL A 129 8.78 0.31 -18.19
N VAL A 130 8.13 -0.86 -18.31
CA VAL A 130 7.10 -1.10 -19.32
C VAL A 130 5.89 -0.21 -19.13
N LEU A 131 5.40 -0.06 -17.90
CA LEU A 131 4.24 0.78 -17.62
C LEU A 131 4.54 2.28 -17.75
N ARG A 132 5.73 2.74 -17.38
CA ARG A 132 6.13 4.14 -17.58
C ARG A 132 6.22 4.46 -19.07
N THR A 133 6.90 3.65 -19.84
CA THR A 133 7.00 3.84 -21.29
C THR A 133 5.62 3.91 -21.93
N ALA A 134 4.74 2.95 -21.63
CA ALA A 134 3.42 2.89 -22.26
C ALA A 134 2.47 4.03 -21.83
N LEU A 135 2.43 4.35 -20.54
CA LEU A 135 1.42 5.27 -20.02
C LEU A 135 1.91 6.72 -19.95
N ILE A 136 3.20 6.94 -19.73
CA ILE A 136 3.76 8.29 -19.62
C ILE A 136 4.35 8.74 -20.95
N ASP A 137 5.26 7.94 -21.54
CA ASP A 137 5.99 8.38 -22.75
C ASP A 137 5.12 8.24 -24.02
N GLU A 138 4.40 7.11 -24.20
CA GLU A 138 3.56 6.90 -25.39
C GLU A 138 2.19 7.63 -25.29
N LEU A 139 1.50 7.59 -24.13
CA LEU A 139 0.20 8.21 -23.93
C LEU A 139 0.27 9.65 -23.38
N GLY A 140 1.42 10.14 -22.97
CA GLY A 140 1.62 11.50 -22.45
C GLY A 140 0.91 11.78 -21.12
N LEU A 141 0.56 10.76 -20.34
CA LEU A 141 -0.19 10.92 -19.11
C LEU A 141 0.70 11.35 -17.95
N LYS A 142 0.15 12.17 -17.05
CA LYS A 142 0.85 12.47 -15.79
C LYS A 142 0.93 11.22 -14.92
N PRO A 143 2.07 10.93 -14.24
CA PRO A 143 2.27 9.72 -13.44
C PRO A 143 1.14 9.44 -12.44
N ARG A 144 0.61 10.49 -11.79
CA ARG A 144 -0.48 10.37 -10.83
C ARG A 144 -1.76 9.82 -11.48
N ILE A 145 -2.08 10.25 -12.70
CA ILE A 145 -3.26 9.80 -13.44
C ILE A 145 -3.03 8.39 -13.96
N ALA A 146 -1.87 8.17 -14.60
CA ALA A 146 -1.49 6.89 -15.19
C ALA A 146 -1.57 5.72 -14.19
N PHE A 147 -1.08 5.93 -12.97
CA PHE A 147 -0.98 4.84 -11.99
C PHE A 147 -2.12 4.78 -10.99
N SER A 148 -3.03 5.78 -10.93
CA SER A 148 -4.16 5.78 -10.01
C SER A 148 -5.15 4.65 -10.32
N ALA A 149 -5.56 4.52 -11.58
CA ALA A 149 -6.48 3.47 -12.02
C ALA A 149 -5.92 2.07 -11.78
N LEU A 150 -4.65 1.84 -12.14
CA LEU A 150 -3.96 0.56 -11.89
C LEU A 150 -3.88 0.23 -10.40
N ARG A 151 -3.57 1.22 -9.56
CA ARG A 151 -3.50 1.05 -8.12
C ARG A 151 -4.84 0.58 -7.57
N ILE A 152 -5.93 1.26 -7.90
CA ILE A 152 -7.28 0.88 -7.47
C ILE A 152 -7.64 -0.51 -7.99
N ALA A 153 -7.39 -0.80 -9.27
CA ALA A 153 -7.70 -2.09 -9.87
C ALA A 153 -6.98 -3.26 -9.19
N VAL A 154 -5.73 -3.07 -8.77
CA VAL A 154 -4.88 -4.13 -8.20
C VAL A 154 -5.03 -4.26 -6.69
N THR A 155 -5.08 -3.13 -5.97
CA THR A 155 -5.08 -3.12 -4.49
C THR A 155 -6.44 -2.83 -3.86
N GLY A 156 -7.42 -2.36 -4.64
CA GLY A 156 -8.75 -1.99 -4.16
C GLY A 156 -8.83 -0.60 -3.53
N SER A 157 -7.72 0.11 -3.43
CA SER A 157 -7.65 1.40 -2.74
C SER A 157 -6.66 2.34 -3.42
N HIS A 158 -6.94 3.64 -3.32
CA HIS A 158 -5.99 4.68 -3.74
C HIS A 158 -4.83 4.86 -2.74
N ILE A 159 -5.00 4.41 -1.48
CA ILE A 159 -3.96 4.36 -0.45
C ILE A 159 -3.47 2.92 -0.34
N SER A 160 -2.25 2.66 -0.82
CA SER A 160 -1.66 1.32 -0.86
C SER A 160 -0.13 1.42 -0.84
N PRO A 161 0.57 0.30 -0.70
CA PRO A 161 2.02 0.24 -0.94
C PRO A 161 2.40 0.73 -2.34
N PRO A 162 3.69 0.91 -2.66
CA PRO A 162 4.12 1.25 -4.01
C PRO A 162 3.55 0.27 -5.03
N LEU A 163 3.13 0.78 -6.20
CA LEU A 163 2.37 0.00 -7.17
C LEU A 163 3.15 -1.16 -7.76
N PHE A 164 4.40 -0.92 -8.17
CA PHE A 164 5.18 -1.92 -8.90
C PHE A 164 5.59 -3.08 -8.01
N GLU A 165 6.00 -2.78 -6.78
CA GLU A 165 6.29 -3.77 -5.75
C GLU A 165 5.01 -4.53 -5.33
N SER A 166 3.87 -3.85 -5.31
CA SER A 166 2.57 -4.50 -5.05
C SER A 166 2.20 -5.50 -6.15
N LEU A 167 2.48 -5.17 -7.43
CA LEU A 167 2.28 -6.06 -8.57
C LEU A 167 3.21 -7.28 -8.49
N GLU A 168 4.48 -7.07 -8.16
CA GLU A 168 5.47 -8.14 -7.99
C GLU A 168 5.03 -9.11 -6.88
N LEU A 169 4.70 -8.61 -5.68
CA LEU A 169 4.24 -9.42 -4.54
C LEU A 169 2.93 -10.17 -4.82
N LEU A 170 2.01 -9.53 -5.55
CA LEU A 170 0.74 -10.15 -5.92
C LEU A 170 0.93 -11.30 -6.92
N GLY A 171 1.95 -11.21 -7.75
CA GLY A 171 2.24 -12.13 -8.82
C GLY A 171 1.48 -11.84 -10.12
N LYS A 172 2.00 -12.34 -11.23
CA LYS A 172 1.53 -12.04 -12.59
C LYS A 172 0.06 -12.42 -12.79
N GLU A 173 -0.31 -13.67 -12.48
CA GLU A 173 -1.65 -14.18 -12.73
C GLU A 173 -2.74 -13.40 -12.01
N ARG A 174 -2.53 -13.14 -10.70
CA ARG A 174 -3.49 -12.39 -9.88
C ARG A 174 -3.60 -10.94 -10.31
N SER A 175 -2.47 -10.31 -10.67
CA SER A 175 -2.43 -8.94 -11.16
C SER A 175 -3.22 -8.79 -12.46
N ILE A 176 -2.97 -9.66 -13.45
CA ILE A 176 -3.68 -9.68 -14.73
C ILE A 176 -5.17 -9.93 -14.53
N SER A 177 -5.54 -10.91 -13.69
CA SER A 177 -6.93 -11.23 -13.39
C SER A 177 -7.69 -10.03 -12.82
N ARG A 178 -7.08 -9.29 -11.89
CA ARG A 178 -7.69 -8.09 -11.28
C ARG A 178 -7.83 -6.94 -12.26
N ILE A 179 -6.82 -6.70 -13.09
CA ILE A 179 -6.89 -5.67 -14.13
C ILE A 179 -7.99 -6.02 -15.13
N LYS A 180 -8.07 -7.27 -15.60
CA LYS A 180 -9.16 -7.76 -16.48
C LYS A 180 -10.54 -7.57 -15.84
N ALA A 181 -10.70 -7.92 -14.58
CA ALA A 181 -11.96 -7.74 -13.86
C ALA A 181 -12.37 -6.26 -13.71
N ALA A 182 -11.41 -5.33 -13.66
CA ALA A 182 -11.66 -3.90 -13.59
C ALA A 182 -12.03 -3.29 -14.96
N ILE A 183 -11.58 -3.87 -16.07
CA ILE A 183 -11.93 -3.45 -17.44
C ILE A 183 -13.36 -3.87 -17.79
N SER A 184 -13.84 -4.99 -17.29
CA SER A 184 -15.11 -5.60 -17.67
C SER A 184 -16.34 -4.97 -16.98
N LYS A 185 -16.15 -3.94 -16.20
CA LYS A 185 -17.22 -3.20 -15.50
C LYS A 185 -17.34 -1.79 -16.02
#